data_3a6e9627d22c49ba821e6b08f6456263
#
_entry.id   3a6e9627d22c49ba821e6b08f6456263
#
_cell.length_a   1.000
_cell.length_b   1.000
_cell.length_c   1.000
_cell.angle_alpha   90.00
_cell.angle_beta   90.00
_cell.angle_gamma   90.00
#
_symmetry.space_group_name_H-M   'P 1'
#
loop_
_entity.id
_entity.type
_entity.pdbx_description
1 polymer ?
#
loop_
_entity_poly.entity_id
_entity_poly.type
_entity_poly.pdbx_seq_one_letter_code
_entity_poly.pdbx_strand_id
1 'polypeptide(L)'
;MPSRYFPNAQLLQNLPINRAAYSHRTAWILAAISWLAYQRLPGESRLSLAQIVKEITEAAKHNQSSQIRELIQRYQQAEINTSTPLLQELEQAGFEFVQGFDSDIGTQCFLARLKPCGEQRAMLILAFRGTETNAIEDIRTDTKLMLQEAPGGGRVHPGFYRAFASVQEAIQQTLNAHGDCPLYITGHSLGGALALVASRYLQHPQAAATHTYGGPRVGGADFFSDYQVPVYRVVNGADVVARLPLGEWLSLLLSLIRLIPLNGTYRLAVWLRNKVAGYSHYGSSIYLSDANNTLPDSAGIPYSDLQVRQDPEFIWRSRLTLRRLLRGGFRACVDDHDISTYTQKLYANAQRRHG
;
A
#
# COMPACT_ATOMS: atom_id res chain seq x y z
N MET A 1 0.46 27.36 2.74
CA MET A 1 1.75 26.62 2.71
C MET A 1 1.67 25.58 1.63
N PRO A 2 2.74 25.22 0.93
CA PRO A 2 2.70 24.15 -0.05
C PRO A 2 2.28 22.83 0.63
N SER A 3 1.52 22.01 -0.08
CA SER A 3 1.09 20.70 0.41
C SER A 3 2.32 19.83 0.77
N ARG A 4 2.24 19.13 1.88
CA ARG A 4 3.25 18.15 2.30
C ARG A 4 3.31 16.95 1.35
N TYR A 5 2.18 16.60 0.73
CA TYR A 5 2.03 15.46 -0.15
C TYR A 5 2.27 15.82 -1.62
N PHE A 6 1.88 17.03 -2.02
CA PHE A 6 1.96 17.54 -3.38
C PHE A 6 2.64 18.91 -3.43
N PRO A 7 3.96 18.98 -3.14
CA PRO A 7 4.67 20.24 -3.01
C PRO A 7 4.83 21.02 -4.33
N ASN A 8 4.59 20.39 -5.49
CA ASN A 8 4.70 21.00 -6.80
C ASN A 8 3.50 20.66 -7.69
N ALA A 9 2.59 21.61 -7.83
CA ALA A 9 1.37 21.46 -8.63
C ALA A 9 1.65 21.31 -10.15
N GLN A 10 2.79 21.78 -10.67
CA GLN A 10 3.13 21.65 -12.09
C GLN A 10 3.33 20.18 -12.50
N LEU A 11 3.83 19.35 -11.59
CA LEU A 11 4.02 17.92 -11.84
C LEU A 11 2.70 17.13 -11.90
N LEU A 12 1.59 17.73 -11.48
CA LEU A 12 0.24 17.14 -11.57
C LEU A 12 -0.43 17.41 -12.93
N GLN A 13 0.13 18.33 -13.75
CA GLN A 13 -0.45 18.70 -15.02
C GLN A 13 -0.01 17.76 -16.15
N ASN A 14 -0.89 17.50 -17.13
CA ASN A 14 -0.60 16.71 -18.33
C ASN A 14 0.03 15.34 -18.00
N LEU A 15 -0.60 14.60 -17.10
CA LEU A 15 -0.15 13.26 -16.73
C LEU A 15 -0.31 12.27 -17.90
N PRO A 16 0.60 11.31 -18.08
CA PRO A 16 0.51 10.30 -19.14
C PRO A 16 -0.47 9.18 -18.77
N ILE A 17 -1.75 9.53 -18.51
CA ILE A 17 -2.79 8.62 -18.03
C ILE A 17 -3.41 7.74 -19.12
N ASN A 18 -3.14 8.02 -20.38
CA ASN A 18 -3.68 7.25 -21.52
C ASN A 18 -2.87 6.00 -21.83
N ARG A 19 -1.83 5.71 -21.07
CA ARG A 19 -0.97 4.52 -21.25
C ARG A 19 -0.72 3.84 -19.93
N ALA A 20 -0.73 2.52 -19.97
CA ALA A 20 -0.42 1.69 -18.79
C ALA A 20 1.08 1.60 -18.45
N ALA A 21 1.96 2.22 -19.25
CA ALA A 21 3.40 2.21 -19.02
C ALA A 21 3.80 2.98 -17.75
N TYR A 22 4.86 2.54 -17.09
CA TYR A 22 5.41 3.22 -15.92
C TYR A 22 5.74 4.69 -16.21
N SER A 23 5.32 5.55 -15.31
CA SER A 23 5.65 6.97 -15.31
C SER A 23 6.15 7.39 -13.94
N HIS A 24 7.27 8.12 -13.90
CA HIS A 24 7.85 8.61 -12.65
C HIS A 24 6.91 9.57 -11.90
N ARG A 25 6.18 10.43 -12.65
CA ARG A 25 5.18 11.33 -12.05
C ARG A 25 3.98 10.56 -11.50
N THR A 26 3.44 9.63 -12.28
CA THR A 26 2.33 8.79 -11.83
C THR A 26 2.72 7.98 -10.58
N ALA A 27 3.93 7.40 -10.56
CA ALA A 27 4.42 6.66 -9.41
C ALA A 27 4.55 7.55 -8.16
N TRP A 28 5.02 8.80 -8.31
CA TRP A 28 5.06 9.73 -7.19
C TRP A 28 3.66 10.09 -6.68
N ILE A 29 2.73 10.43 -7.59
CA ILE A 29 1.36 10.80 -7.21
C ILE A 29 0.67 9.66 -6.47
N LEU A 30 0.77 8.44 -6.99
CA LEU A 30 0.17 7.27 -6.36
C LEU A 30 0.81 6.95 -5.01
N ALA A 31 2.11 7.23 -4.81
CA ALA A 31 2.76 7.15 -3.50
C ALA A 31 2.20 8.18 -2.53
N ALA A 32 2.03 9.43 -2.97
CA ALA A 32 1.45 10.50 -2.16
C ALA A 32 0.00 10.19 -1.76
N ILE A 33 -0.81 9.68 -2.68
CA ILE A 33 -2.18 9.21 -2.41
C ILE A 33 -2.17 8.01 -1.45
N SER A 34 -1.24 7.06 -1.61
CA SER A 34 -1.08 5.94 -0.67
C SER A 34 -0.67 6.42 0.74
N TRP A 35 0.09 7.51 0.84
CA TRP A 35 0.43 8.14 2.11
C TRP A 35 -0.79 8.86 2.71
N LEU A 36 -1.59 9.55 1.88
CA LEU A 36 -2.85 10.16 2.31
C LEU A 36 -3.86 9.14 2.83
N ALA A 37 -3.82 7.89 2.38
CA ALA A 37 -4.71 6.84 2.86
C ALA A 37 -4.56 6.53 4.37
N TYR A 38 -3.46 6.98 5.01
CA TYR A 38 -3.30 6.92 6.47
C TYR A 38 -4.04 8.03 7.22
N GLN A 39 -4.55 9.04 6.51
CA GLN A 39 -5.42 10.04 7.10
C GLN A 39 -6.82 9.48 7.33
N ARG A 40 -7.57 10.10 8.21
CA ARG A 40 -8.96 9.69 8.48
C ARG A 40 -9.85 9.92 7.28
N LEU A 41 -10.71 8.95 7.03
CA LEU A 41 -11.77 9.10 6.04
C LEU A 41 -12.82 10.12 6.53
N PRO A 42 -13.44 10.86 5.61
CA PRO A 42 -14.61 11.67 5.93
C PRO A 42 -15.73 10.82 6.52
N GLY A 43 -16.32 11.26 7.62
CA GLY A 43 -17.35 10.50 8.34
C GLY A 43 -16.81 9.40 9.28
N GLU A 44 -15.49 9.15 9.28
CA GLU A 44 -14.87 8.25 10.26
C GLU A 44 -14.93 8.89 11.66
N SER A 45 -15.74 8.32 12.53
CA SER A 45 -15.84 8.72 13.95
C SER A 45 -14.48 8.51 14.65
N ARG A 46 -14.13 9.42 15.58
CA ARG A 46 -12.94 9.25 16.46
C ARG A 46 -13.00 8.00 17.32
N LEU A 47 -14.21 7.50 17.54
CA LEU A 47 -14.49 6.28 18.27
C LEU A 47 -15.15 5.32 17.27
N SER A 48 -14.66 4.09 17.15
CA SER A 48 -15.39 3.09 16.38
C SER A 48 -16.81 2.94 16.97
N LEU A 49 -17.82 2.70 16.13
CA LEU A 49 -19.18 2.44 16.61
C LEU A 49 -19.20 1.39 17.71
N ALA A 50 -18.36 0.34 17.60
CA ALA A 50 -18.21 -0.68 18.60
C ALA A 50 -17.65 -0.14 19.95
N GLN A 51 -16.69 0.79 19.91
CA GLN A 51 -16.18 1.44 21.12
C GLN A 51 -17.24 2.34 21.75
N ILE A 52 -17.97 3.13 20.95
CA ILE A 52 -19.05 3.99 21.43
C ILE A 52 -20.15 3.16 22.08
N VAL A 53 -20.60 2.11 21.39
CA VAL A 53 -21.63 1.19 21.91
C VAL A 53 -21.13 0.53 23.21
N LYS A 54 -19.87 0.12 23.29
CA LYS A 54 -19.29 -0.43 24.52
C LYS A 54 -19.27 0.58 25.65
N GLU A 55 -18.81 1.82 25.41
CA GLU A 55 -18.76 2.88 26.43
C GLU A 55 -20.18 3.32 26.87
N ILE A 56 -21.13 3.44 25.94
CA ILE A 56 -22.54 3.71 26.27
C ILE A 56 -23.13 2.56 27.08
N THR A 57 -22.84 1.32 26.73
CA THR A 57 -23.34 0.13 27.45
C THR A 57 -22.79 0.09 28.86
N GLU A 58 -21.50 0.37 29.05
CA GLU A 58 -20.89 0.43 30.38
C GLU A 58 -21.47 1.61 31.22
N ALA A 59 -21.59 2.80 30.62
CA ALA A 59 -22.21 3.95 31.30
C ALA A 59 -23.67 3.69 31.66
N ALA A 60 -24.41 2.97 30.85
CA ALA A 60 -25.79 2.56 31.13
C ALA A 60 -25.91 1.56 32.27
N LYS A 61 -25.00 0.58 32.37
CA LYS A 61 -24.93 -0.36 33.51
C LYS A 61 -24.74 0.35 34.86
N HIS A 62 -24.07 1.49 34.84
CA HIS A 62 -23.79 2.29 36.05
C HIS A 62 -24.76 3.48 36.23
N ASN A 63 -25.87 3.56 35.47
CA ASN A 63 -26.84 4.67 35.49
C ASN A 63 -26.23 6.08 35.29
N GLN A 64 -25.15 6.20 34.52
CA GLN A 64 -24.43 7.44 34.31
C GLN A 64 -25.01 8.24 33.12
N SER A 65 -26.22 8.76 33.27
CA SER A 65 -26.95 9.47 32.21
C SER A 65 -26.24 10.72 31.67
N SER A 66 -25.42 11.39 32.48
CA SER A 66 -24.60 12.53 32.05
C SER A 66 -23.49 12.12 31.11
N GLN A 67 -22.82 10.99 31.38
CA GLN A 67 -21.74 10.45 30.58
C GLN A 67 -22.26 9.93 29.23
N ILE A 68 -23.46 9.35 29.20
CA ILE A 68 -24.11 8.92 27.96
C ILE A 68 -24.40 10.14 27.07
N ARG A 69 -24.93 11.25 27.63
CA ARG A 69 -25.16 12.49 26.88
C ARG A 69 -23.86 13.08 26.32
N GLU A 70 -22.81 13.10 27.12
CA GLU A 70 -21.50 13.58 26.67
C GLU A 70 -20.92 12.73 25.53
N LEU A 71 -21.04 11.41 25.60
CA LEU A 71 -20.63 10.50 24.52
C LEU A 71 -21.41 10.74 23.24
N ILE A 72 -22.74 10.92 23.33
CA ILE A 72 -23.59 11.24 22.19
C ILE A 72 -23.22 12.60 21.58
N GLN A 73 -23.00 13.62 22.42
CA GLN A 73 -22.57 14.94 21.94
C GLN A 73 -21.21 14.92 21.27
N ARG A 74 -20.24 14.19 21.82
CA ARG A 74 -18.93 13.98 21.19
C ARG A 74 -19.05 13.30 19.82
N TYR A 75 -19.94 12.35 19.70
CA TYR A 75 -20.23 11.68 18.43
C TYR A 75 -20.83 12.64 17.41
N GLN A 76 -21.86 13.37 17.79
CA GLN A 76 -22.51 14.37 16.93
C GLN A 76 -21.56 15.49 16.50
N GLN A 77 -20.69 15.98 17.40
CA GLN A 77 -19.69 16.99 17.06
C GLN A 77 -18.57 16.43 16.14
N ALA A 78 -18.25 15.14 16.23
CA ALA A 78 -17.30 14.50 15.34
C ALA A 78 -17.84 14.36 13.90
N GLU A 79 -19.14 14.12 13.74
CA GLU A 79 -19.81 14.11 12.42
C GLU A 79 -19.90 15.48 11.76
N ILE A 80 -19.99 16.57 12.54
CA ILE A 80 -20.12 17.94 12.01
C ILE A 80 -18.81 18.45 11.39
N ASN A 81 -17.66 17.91 11.76
CA ASN A 81 -16.37 18.33 11.23
C ASN A 81 -16.06 17.60 9.91
N THR A 82 -16.76 18.00 8.84
CA THR A 82 -16.66 17.39 7.49
C THR A 82 -15.33 17.66 6.78
N SER A 83 -14.54 18.63 7.23
CA SER A 83 -13.23 18.94 6.62
C SER A 83 -12.11 18.14 7.29
N THR A 84 -11.75 17.02 6.71
CA THR A 84 -10.58 16.25 7.15
C THR A 84 -9.32 16.74 6.43
N PRO A 85 -8.11 16.54 7.00
CA PRO A 85 -6.85 16.81 6.30
C PRO A 85 -6.78 16.13 4.93
N LEU A 86 -7.35 14.93 4.80
CA LEU A 86 -7.47 14.20 3.53
C LEU A 86 -8.17 15.02 2.46
N LEU A 87 -9.37 15.58 2.77
CA LEU A 87 -10.14 16.35 1.80
C LEU A 87 -9.41 17.62 1.37
N GLN A 88 -8.80 18.33 2.32
CA GLN A 88 -8.06 19.56 2.04
C GLN A 88 -6.85 19.31 1.13
N GLU A 89 -6.07 18.26 1.40
CA GLU A 89 -4.90 17.90 0.61
C GLU A 89 -5.27 17.42 -0.80
N LEU A 90 -6.35 16.65 -0.92
CA LEU A 90 -6.87 16.23 -2.22
C LEU A 90 -7.33 17.43 -3.05
N GLU A 91 -8.13 18.32 -2.47
CA GLU A 91 -8.67 19.49 -3.15
C GLU A 91 -7.56 20.44 -3.62
N GLN A 92 -6.57 20.72 -2.77
CA GLN A 92 -5.41 21.54 -3.13
C GLN A 92 -4.60 20.94 -4.29
N ALA A 93 -4.58 19.63 -4.41
CA ALA A 93 -3.91 18.91 -5.49
C ALA A 93 -4.80 18.70 -6.74
N GLY A 94 -6.01 19.24 -6.76
CA GLY A 94 -6.96 19.11 -7.88
C GLY A 94 -7.68 17.77 -7.94
N PHE A 95 -7.67 17.01 -6.86
CA PHE A 95 -8.46 15.78 -6.74
C PHE A 95 -9.81 16.06 -6.07
N GLU A 96 -10.77 15.25 -6.42
CA GLU A 96 -12.07 15.13 -5.78
C GLU A 96 -12.10 13.82 -4.98
N PHE A 97 -12.53 13.89 -3.73
CA PHE A 97 -12.85 12.69 -2.97
C PHE A 97 -14.19 12.15 -3.44
N VAL A 98 -14.20 10.94 -3.99
CA VAL A 98 -15.42 10.32 -4.50
C VAL A 98 -16.15 9.58 -3.38
N GLN A 99 -15.47 8.63 -2.74
CA GLN A 99 -16.03 7.80 -1.67
C GLN A 99 -14.96 7.16 -0.82
N GLY A 100 -15.22 7.04 0.48
CA GLY A 100 -14.49 6.20 1.42
C GLY A 100 -15.19 4.88 1.64
N PHE A 101 -14.40 3.83 1.88
CA PHE A 101 -14.87 2.49 2.20
C PHE A 101 -14.22 2.05 3.49
N ASP A 102 -15.03 1.61 4.42
CA ASP A 102 -14.61 1.07 5.71
C ASP A 102 -15.40 -0.20 6.01
N SER A 103 -14.77 -1.20 6.56
CA SER A 103 -15.40 -2.48 6.90
C SER A 103 -15.27 -2.81 8.38
N ASP A 104 -16.17 -3.63 8.88
CA ASP A 104 -16.20 -4.09 10.28
C ASP A 104 -14.89 -4.80 10.72
N ILE A 105 -14.12 -5.30 9.77
CA ILE A 105 -12.83 -5.95 10.02
C ILE A 105 -11.64 -5.00 9.87
N GLY A 106 -11.89 -3.69 9.70
CA GLY A 106 -10.87 -2.63 9.67
C GLY A 106 -10.18 -2.43 8.33
N THR A 107 -10.74 -2.94 7.22
CA THR A 107 -10.24 -2.62 5.88
C THR A 107 -10.71 -1.25 5.48
N GLN A 108 -9.78 -0.35 5.20
CA GLN A 108 -10.06 1.02 4.79
C GLN A 108 -9.43 1.34 3.44
N CYS A 109 -10.20 2.02 2.58
CA CYS A 109 -9.71 2.57 1.32
C CYS A 109 -10.59 3.75 0.89
N PHE A 110 -10.12 4.50 -0.10
CA PHE A 110 -10.93 5.55 -0.70
C PHE A 110 -10.72 5.62 -2.21
N LEU A 111 -11.71 6.13 -2.90
CA LEU A 111 -11.67 6.48 -4.32
C LEU A 111 -11.57 8.00 -4.45
N ALA A 112 -10.54 8.45 -5.17
CA ALA A 112 -10.36 9.84 -5.56
C ALA A 112 -10.36 9.97 -7.09
N ARG A 113 -10.78 11.13 -7.57
CA ARG A 113 -10.80 11.47 -9.00
C ARG A 113 -9.97 12.71 -9.23
N LEU A 114 -8.96 12.63 -10.11
CA LEU A 114 -8.29 13.82 -10.61
C LEU A 114 -9.26 14.57 -11.53
N LYS A 115 -9.52 15.84 -11.23
CA LYS A 115 -10.40 16.69 -12.03
C LYS A 115 -9.76 16.98 -13.40
N PRO A 116 -10.52 16.93 -14.48
CA PRO A 116 -10.01 17.34 -15.78
C PRO A 116 -9.65 18.83 -15.75
N CYS A 117 -8.51 19.18 -16.36
CA CYS A 117 -8.06 20.57 -16.46
C CYS A 117 -7.34 20.78 -17.80
N GLY A 118 -7.86 21.66 -18.64
CA GLY A 118 -7.35 21.85 -20.01
C GLY A 118 -7.41 20.53 -20.80
N GLU A 119 -6.28 20.08 -21.32
CA GLU A 119 -6.15 18.80 -22.04
C GLU A 119 -6.01 17.59 -21.10
N GLN A 120 -5.82 17.81 -19.79
CA GLN A 120 -5.73 16.76 -18.80
C GLN A 120 -7.07 16.06 -18.65
N ARG A 121 -7.11 14.75 -18.96
CA ARG A 121 -8.27 13.90 -18.73
C ARG A 121 -8.40 13.55 -17.25
N ALA A 122 -9.62 13.25 -16.82
CA ALA A 122 -9.86 12.70 -15.49
C ALA A 122 -9.18 11.34 -15.33
N MET A 123 -8.79 10.99 -14.11
CA MET A 123 -8.35 9.64 -13.71
C MET A 123 -8.89 9.28 -12.33
N LEU A 124 -9.16 8.01 -12.12
CA LEU A 124 -9.57 7.46 -10.83
C LEU A 124 -8.37 6.82 -10.14
N ILE A 125 -8.32 6.99 -8.82
CA ILE A 125 -7.32 6.35 -7.97
C ILE A 125 -8.04 5.70 -6.80
N LEU A 126 -7.98 4.37 -6.72
CA LEU A 126 -8.41 3.59 -5.57
C LEU A 126 -7.20 3.33 -4.68
N ALA A 127 -7.19 3.89 -3.48
CA ALA A 127 -6.08 3.81 -2.54
C ALA A 127 -6.45 3.01 -1.30
N PHE A 128 -5.75 1.91 -1.05
CA PHE A 128 -5.91 1.10 0.15
C PHE A 128 -4.96 1.57 1.25
N ARG A 129 -5.51 1.73 2.46
CA ARG A 129 -4.74 2.01 3.66
C ARG A 129 -3.96 0.78 4.09
N GLY A 130 -2.69 0.99 4.47
CA GLY A 130 -1.91 0.00 5.20
C GLY A 130 -2.20 0.07 6.70
N THR A 131 -1.65 -0.88 7.45
CA THR A 131 -1.64 -0.81 8.92
C THR A 131 -0.39 -0.08 9.38
N GLU A 132 -0.49 0.66 10.49
CA GLU A 132 0.65 1.27 11.16
C GLU A 132 1.56 0.18 11.77
N THR A 133 2.74 0.54 12.21
CA THR A 133 3.93 -0.25 12.60
C THR A 133 3.75 -1.66 13.18
N ASN A 134 2.61 -2.01 13.76
CA ASN A 134 2.35 -3.34 14.32
C ASN A 134 2.11 -4.43 13.27
N ALA A 135 1.85 -4.04 12.01
CA ALA A 135 1.57 -4.99 10.92
C ALA A 135 2.75 -5.89 10.57
N ILE A 136 3.98 -5.46 10.80
CA ILE A 136 5.17 -6.30 10.58
C ILE A 136 5.17 -7.45 11.59
N GLU A 137 4.75 -7.20 12.82
CA GLU A 137 4.61 -8.23 13.85
C GLU A 137 3.43 -9.15 13.55
N ASP A 138 2.31 -8.61 13.09
CA ASP A 138 1.13 -9.38 12.71
C ASP A 138 1.40 -10.29 11.51
N ILE A 139 2.09 -9.81 10.47
CA ILE A 139 2.52 -10.65 9.33
C ILE A 139 3.53 -11.72 9.77
N ARG A 140 4.37 -11.45 10.78
CA ARG A 140 5.34 -12.43 11.31
C ARG A 140 4.70 -13.45 12.24
N THR A 141 3.69 -13.06 13.01
CA THR A 141 3.03 -13.90 14.03
C THR A 141 1.80 -14.62 13.52
N ASP A 142 1.22 -14.19 12.38
CA ASP A 142 0.05 -14.84 11.81
C ASP A 142 0.37 -16.30 11.43
N THR A 143 -0.18 -17.21 12.21
CA THR A 143 -0.08 -18.65 11.99
C THR A 143 -0.74 -19.10 10.68
N LYS A 144 -1.46 -18.22 10.00
CA LYS A 144 -2.20 -18.46 8.75
C LYS A 144 -1.43 -18.06 7.49
N LEU A 145 -0.09 -18.20 7.49
CA LEU A 145 0.73 -17.96 6.29
C LEU A 145 0.51 -18.98 5.16
N MET A 146 -0.35 -19.97 5.35
CA MET A 146 -0.65 -20.95 4.29
C MET A 146 -1.57 -20.34 3.25
N LEU A 147 -1.15 -20.44 2.00
CA LEU A 147 -1.97 -20.08 0.85
C LEU A 147 -3.24 -20.95 0.79
N GLN A 148 -4.36 -20.35 0.47
CA GLN A 148 -5.64 -21.01 0.23
C GLN A 148 -6.06 -20.81 -1.23
N GLU A 149 -6.88 -21.72 -1.74
CA GLU A 149 -7.48 -21.56 -3.06
C GLU A 149 -8.32 -20.29 -3.10
N ALA A 150 -8.09 -19.51 -4.15
CA ALA A 150 -8.80 -18.25 -4.40
C ALA A 150 -10.03 -18.52 -5.30
N PRO A 151 -11.12 -17.78 -5.12
CA PRO A 151 -12.20 -17.78 -6.10
C PRO A 151 -11.67 -17.43 -7.49
N GLY A 152 -12.02 -18.24 -8.48
CA GLY A 152 -11.49 -18.10 -9.85
C GLY A 152 -10.12 -18.76 -10.07
N GLY A 153 -9.63 -19.56 -9.10
CA GLY A 153 -8.39 -20.33 -9.21
C GLY A 153 -7.15 -19.64 -8.67
N GLY A 154 -6.05 -20.39 -8.57
CA GLY A 154 -4.81 -19.97 -7.96
C GLY A 154 -4.88 -19.87 -6.44
N ARG A 155 -3.77 -19.55 -5.78
CA ARG A 155 -3.66 -19.56 -4.31
C ARG A 155 -3.27 -18.18 -3.78
N VAL A 156 -4.04 -17.71 -2.80
CA VAL A 156 -3.88 -16.38 -2.19
C VAL A 156 -3.76 -16.48 -0.67
N HIS A 157 -3.15 -15.47 -0.05
CA HIS A 157 -3.17 -15.32 1.41
C HIS A 157 -4.60 -15.05 1.89
N PRO A 158 -5.17 -15.90 2.76
CA PRO A 158 -6.58 -15.82 3.14
C PRO A 158 -6.94 -14.51 3.84
N GLY A 159 -6.03 -13.96 4.65
CA GLY A 159 -6.22 -12.67 5.33
C GLY A 159 -6.36 -11.51 4.35
N PHE A 160 -5.51 -11.44 3.32
CA PHE A 160 -5.59 -10.37 2.32
C PHE A 160 -6.84 -10.48 1.46
N TYR A 161 -7.18 -11.70 1.05
CA TYR A 161 -8.42 -11.92 0.30
C TYR A 161 -9.66 -11.54 1.13
N ARG A 162 -9.74 -12.00 2.38
CA ARG A 162 -10.86 -11.67 3.28
C ARG A 162 -10.98 -10.17 3.52
N ALA A 163 -9.85 -9.50 3.74
CA ALA A 163 -9.81 -8.05 3.95
C ALA A 163 -10.33 -7.30 2.71
N PHE A 164 -9.88 -7.66 1.50
CA PHE A 164 -10.40 -7.08 0.28
C PHE A 164 -11.88 -7.40 0.05
N ALA A 165 -12.29 -8.66 0.23
CA ALA A 165 -13.67 -9.11 0.00
C ALA A 165 -14.70 -8.34 0.85
N SER A 166 -14.29 -7.84 2.04
CA SER A 166 -15.18 -7.06 2.92
C SER A 166 -15.59 -5.69 2.37
N VAL A 167 -14.89 -5.17 1.36
CA VAL A 167 -15.16 -3.89 0.71
C VAL A 167 -15.41 -4.01 -0.80
N GLN A 168 -15.25 -5.20 -1.37
CA GLN A 168 -15.27 -5.44 -2.80
C GLN A 168 -16.56 -4.98 -3.47
N GLU A 169 -17.72 -5.35 -2.92
CA GLU A 169 -19.02 -5.03 -3.51
C GLU A 169 -19.27 -3.52 -3.54
N ALA A 170 -19.02 -2.84 -2.43
CA ALA A 170 -19.19 -1.39 -2.34
C ALA A 170 -18.26 -0.63 -3.31
N ILE A 171 -17.02 -1.08 -3.44
CA ILE A 171 -16.08 -0.51 -4.42
C ILE A 171 -16.60 -0.74 -5.84
N GLN A 172 -17.00 -1.96 -6.18
CA GLN A 172 -17.46 -2.30 -7.52
C GLN A 172 -18.71 -1.49 -7.92
N GLN A 173 -19.66 -1.33 -7.02
CA GLN A 173 -20.85 -0.49 -7.24
C GLN A 173 -20.47 0.95 -7.56
N THR A 174 -19.53 1.52 -6.82
CA THR A 174 -19.04 2.88 -7.07
C THR A 174 -18.29 2.99 -8.40
N LEU A 175 -17.43 2.03 -8.73
CA LEU A 175 -16.68 2.01 -9.99
C LEU A 175 -17.59 1.91 -11.22
N ASN A 176 -18.72 1.22 -11.12
CA ASN A 176 -19.68 1.09 -12.22
C ASN A 176 -20.26 2.44 -12.67
N ALA A 177 -20.30 3.44 -11.79
CA ALA A 177 -20.73 4.80 -12.11
C ALA A 177 -19.63 5.65 -12.77
N HIS A 178 -18.39 5.15 -12.86
CA HIS A 178 -17.21 5.90 -13.33
C HIS A 178 -16.40 5.18 -14.42
N GLY A 179 -17.06 4.41 -15.26
CA GLY A 179 -16.42 3.59 -16.29
C GLY A 179 -15.68 4.37 -17.40
N ASP A 180 -15.84 5.67 -17.46
CA ASP A 180 -15.26 6.58 -18.47
C ASP A 180 -13.84 7.06 -18.16
N CYS A 181 -13.33 6.79 -16.96
CA CYS A 181 -12.02 7.28 -16.49
C CYS A 181 -11.02 6.12 -16.30
N PRO A 182 -9.74 6.31 -16.66
CA PRO A 182 -8.69 5.34 -16.32
C PRO A 182 -8.60 5.12 -14.83
N LEU A 183 -8.64 3.86 -14.39
CA LEU A 183 -8.53 3.45 -12.99
C LEU A 183 -7.10 3.02 -12.66
N TYR A 184 -6.52 3.68 -11.66
CA TYR A 184 -5.28 3.26 -11.00
C TYR A 184 -5.60 2.73 -9.62
N ILE A 185 -4.95 1.62 -9.23
CA ILE A 185 -5.09 1.03 -7.89
C ILE A 185 -3.76 1.15 -7.17
N THR A 186 -3.77 1.55 -5.90
CA THR A 186 -2.54 1.79 -5.18
C THR A 186 -2.65 1.47 -3.69
N GLY A 187 -1.50 1.30 -3.04
CA GLY A 187 -1.41 1.12 -1.60
C GLY A 187 0.03 0.88 -1.13
N HIS A 188 0.26 1.19 0.14
CA HIS A 188 1.52 0.96 0.82
C HIS A 188 1.39 -0.17 1.84
N SER A 189 2.45 -0.96 2.04
CA SER A 189 2.47 -2.03 3.03
C SER A 189 1.32 -3.04 2.80
N LEU A 190 0.52 -3.33 3.82
CA LEU A 190 -0.72 -4.12 3.70
C LEU A 190 -1.65 -3.57 2.61
N GLY A 191 -1.80 -2.23 2.51
CA GLY A 191 -2.59 -1.61 1.44
C GLY A 191 -2.09 -1.97 0.04
N GLY A 192 -0.78 -2.17 -0.14
CA GLY A 192 -0.21 -2.68 -1.39
C GLY A 192 -0.60 -4.13 -1.68
N ALA A 193 -0.71 -4.97 -0.66
CA ALA A 193 -1.25 -6.32 -0.81
C ALA A 193 -2.73 -6.31 -1.23
N LEU A 194 -3.54 -5.46 -0.58
CA LEU A 194 -4.96 -5.30 -0.91
C LEU A 194 -5.15 -4.74 -2.33
N ALA A 195 -4.31 -3.78 -2.75
CA ALA A 195 -4.32 -3.24 -4.10
C ALA A 195 -4.06 -4.33 -5.16
N LEU A 196 -3.14 -5.27 -4.88
CA LEU A 196 -2.90 -6.43 -5.76
C LEU A 196 -4.11 -7.35 -5.82
N VAL A 197 -4.71 -7.70 -4.68
CA VAL A 197 -5.92 -8.54 -4.66
C VAL A 197 -7.06 -7.84 -5.40
N ALA A 198 -7.29 -6.56 -5.12
CA ALA A 198 -8.32 -5.74 -5.77
C ALA A 198 -8.18 -5.70 -7.30
N SER A 199 -6.95 -5.56 -7.79
CA SER A 199 -6.65 -5.51 -9.22
C SER A 199 -7.05 -6.79 -9.98
N ARG A 200 -7.18 -7.92 -9.30
CA ARG A 200 -7.67 -9.17 -9.89
C ARG A 200 -9.18 -9.24 -9.98
N TYR A 201 -9.87 -8.77 -8.93
CA TYR A 201 -11.30 -9.02 -8.77
C TYR A 201 -12.18 -7.86 -9.19
N LEU A 202 -11.66 -6.63 -9.16
CA LEU A 202 -12.41 -5.47 -9.60
C LEU A 202 -12.46 -5.41 -11.13
N GLN A 203 -13.66 -5.22 -11.65
CA GLN A 203 -13.89 -5.05 -13.08
C GLN A 203 -14.04 -3.59 -13.40
N HIS A 204 -13.19 -3.09 -14.32
CA HIS A 204 -13.28 -1.73 -14.80
C HIS A 204 -12.82 -1.67 -16.26
N PRO A 205 -13.63 -1.06 -17.19
CA PRO A 205 -13.33 -1.07 -18.63
C PRO A 205 -12.04 -0.35 -18.99
N GLN A 206 -11.58 0.58 -18.16
CA GLN A 206 -10.34 1.32 -18.35
C GLN A 206 -9.36 1.09 -17.18
N ALA A 207 -9.21 -0.16 -16.72
CA ALA A 207 -8.18 -0.50 -15.75
C ALA A 207 -6.79 -0.19 -16.31
N ALA A 208 -6.06 0.76 -15.71
CA ALA A 208 -4.81 1.30 -16.25
C ALA A 208 -3.59 0.59 -15.67
N ALA A 209 -3.34 0.70 -14.37
CA ALA A 209 -2.21 0.07 -13.71
C ALA A 209 -2.40 -0.02 -12.19
N THR A 210 -1.70 -0.98 -11.57
CA THR A 210 -1.59 -1.08 -10.12
C THR A 210 -0.18 -0.72 -9.67
N HIS A 211 -0.06 0.19 -8.69
CA HIS A 211 1.21 0.55 -8.09
C HIS A 211 1.21 0.19 -6.61
N THR A 212 2.24 -0.52 -6.15
CA THR A 212 2.39 -0.86 -4.74
C THR A 212 3.71 -0.35 -4.19
N TYR A 213 3.72 0.10 -2.96
CA TYR A 213 4.89 0.63 -2.26
C TYR A 213 5.18 -0.23 -1.04
N GLY A 214 6.31 -0.91 -1.04
CA GLY A 214 6.68 -1.80 0.06
C GLY A 214 5.69 -2.95 0.31
N GLY A 215 4.84 -3.29 -0.67
CA GLY A 215 3.80 -4.32 -0.51
C GLY A 215 4.40 -5.73 -0.41
N PRO A 216 3.89 -6.58 0.51
CA PRO A 216 4.30 -7.97 0.63
C PRO A 216 3.79 -8.83 -0.52
N ARG A 217 4.24 -10.10 -0.60
CA ARG A 217 3.68 -11.09 -1.52
C ARG A 217 2.28 -11.49 -1.07
N VAL A 218 1.37 -11.62 -2.03
CA VAL A 218 -0.04 -11.89 -1.72
C VAL A 218 -0.49 -13.31 -2.05
N GLY A 219 0.22 -14.01 -2.94
CA GLY A 219 -0.18 -15.32 -3.40
C GLY A 219 0.89 -16.08 -4.17
N GLY A 220 0.51 -17.21 -4.71
CA GLY A 220 1.35 -18.02 -5.61
C GLY A 220 1.41 -17.43 -7.03
N ALA A 221 2.31 -17.96 -7.87
CA ALA A 221 2.38 -17.59 -9.28
C ALA A 221 1.06 -17.89 -10.02
N ASP A 222 0.39 -18.94 -9.61
CA ASP A 222 -0.91 -19.38 -10.12
C ASP A 222 -2.03 -18.37 -9.85
N PHE A 223 -1.94 -17.57 -8.78
CA PHE A 223 -2.89 -16.49 -8.48
C PHE A 223 -2.88 -15.38 -9.53
N PHE A 224 -1.78 -15.21 -10.23
CA PHE A 224 -1.58 -14.13 -11.19
C PHE A 224 -1.75 -14.54 -12.66
N SER A 225 -2.18 -15.77 -12.94
CA SER A 225 -2.28 -16.31 -14.31
C SER A 225 -3.17 -15.48 -15.23
N ASP A 226 -4.24 -14.90 -14.69
CA ASP A 226 -5.27 -14.18 -15.44
C ASP A 226 -5.14 -12.66 -15.34
N TYR A 227 -4.01 -12.17 -14.78
CA TYR A 227 -3.77 -10.75 -14.64
C TYR A 227 -3.53 -10.06 -15.99
N GLN A 228 -4.32 -9.05 -16.28
CA GLN A 228 -4.20 -8.27 -17.52
C GLN A 228 -3.70 -6.84 -17.26
N VAL A 229 -3.84 -6.35 -16.02
CA VAL A 229 -3.47 -4.99 -15.64
C VAL A 229 -1.98 -4.94 -15.27
N PRO A 230 -1.19 -4.01 -15.82
CA PRO A 230 0.20 -3.82 -15.44
C PRO A 230 0.36 -3.54 -13.93
N VAL A 231 1.34 -4.20 -13.32
CA VAL A 231 1.67 -4.00 -11.90
C VAL A 231 3.09 -3.49 -11.76
N TYR A 232 3.25 -2.39 -11.04
CA TYR A 232 4.53 -1.79 -10.71
C TYR A 232 4.74 -1.81 -9.20
N ARG A 233 5.70 -2.61 -8.76
CA ARG A 233 6.04 -2.78 -7.35
C ARG A 233 7.25 -1.92 -7.01
N VAL A 234 7.03 -0.82 -6.32
CA VAL A 234 8.12 0.06 -5.88
C VAL A 234 8.69 -0.46 -4.57
N VAL A 235 10.01 -0.59 -4.51
CA VAL A 235 10.76 -1.07 -3.34
C VAL A 235 11.85 -0.06 -3.00
N ASN A 236 11.81 0.49 -1.80
CA ASN A 236 12.83 1.41 -1.31
C ASN A 236 13.96 0.65 -0.60
N GLY A 237 15.20 0.88 -1.01
CA GLY A 237 16.38 0.37 -0.34
C GLY A 237 16.32 -1.14 -0.08
N ALA A 238 16.38 -1.49 1.19
CA ALA A 238 16.32 -2.86 1.69
C ALA A 238 15.01 -3.18 2.43
N ASP A 239 13.93 -2.47 2.11
CA ASP A 239 12.62 -2.66 2.74
C ASP A 239 12.30 -4.15 2.96
N VAL A 240 12.14 -4.51 4.23
CA VAL A 240 11.93 -5.90 4.65
C VAL A 240 10.53 -6.40 4.34
N VAL A 241 9.52 -5.53 4.39
CA VAL A 241 8.11 -5.90 4.17
C VAL A 241 7.88 -6.34 2.73
N ALA A 242 8.48 -5.63 1.78
CA ALA A 242 8.43 -6.00 0.36
C ALA A 242 9.02 -7.39 0.05
N ARG A 243 9.66 -8.03 1.03
CA ARG A 243 10.29 -9.37 0.90
C ARG A 243 9.50 -10.46 1.62
N LEU A 244 8.48 -10.08 2.38
CA LEU A 244 7.63 -11.00 3.13
C LEU A 244 6.41 -11.46 2.31
N PRO A 245 5.81 -12.62 2.62
CA PRO A 245 6.47 -13.75 3.24
C PRO A 245 7.67 -14.20 2.41
N LEU A 246 8.65 -14.81 3.06
CA LEU A 246 9.87 -15.25 2.37
C LEU A 246 9.49 -16.25 1.27
N GLY A 247 9.85 -15.95 0.03
CA GLY A 247 9.49 -16.77 -1.14
C GLY A 247 10.37 -18.01 -1.33
N GLU A 248 10.37 -18.57 -2.53
CA GLU A 248 11.04 -19.83 -2.92
C GLU A 248 12.51 -19.93 -2.51
N TRP A 249 13.22 -18.80 -2.40
CA TRP A 249 14.60 -18.76 -1.94
C TRP A 249 14.81 -19.31 -0.52
N LEU A 250 13.86 -19.04 0.39
CA LEU A 250 13.94 -19.63 1.72
C LEU A 250 13.67 -21.13 1.65
N SER A 251 12.81 -21.57 0.74
CA SER A 251 12.61 -22.99 0.46
C SER A 251 13.91 -23.69 0.08
N LEU A 252 14.76 -23.04 -0.73
CA LEU A 252 16.08 -23.58 -1.11
C LEU A 252 17.06 -23.56 0.08
N LEU A 253 17.14 -22.45 0.82
CA LEU A 253 17.98 -22.36 2.03
C LEU A 253 17.54 -23.37 3.10
N LEU A 254 16.25 -23.53 3.32
CA LEU A 254 15.72 -24.52 4.25
C LEU A 254 15.99 -25.95 3.77
N SER A 255 16.03 -26.15 2.43
CA SER A 255 16.43 -27.44 1.84
C SER A 255 17.92 -27.73 2.07
N LEU A 256 18.77 -26.71 2.08
CA LEU A 256 20.20 -26.86 2.42
C LEU A 256 20.40 -27.10 3.93
N ILE A 257 19.60 -26.47 4.79
CA ILE A 257 19.62 -26.70 6.25
C ILE A 257 19.22 -28.16 6.58
N ARG A 258 18.42 -28.82 5.73
CA ARG A 258 18.11 -30.25 5.87
C ARG A 258 19.36 -31.16 5.77
N LEU A 259 20.44 -30.70 5.16
CA LEU A 259 21.71 -31.43 5.06
C LEU A 259 22.55 -31.34 6.33
N ILE A 260 22.17 -30.47 7.29
CA ILE A 260 22.85 -30.35 8.58
C ILE A 260 22.30 -31.44 9.52
N PRO A 261 23.12 -32.39 9.97
CA PRO A 261 22.68 -33.54 10.77
C PRO A 261 22.47 -33.13 12.26
N LEU A 262 21.58 -32.19 12.52
CA LEU A 262 21.17 -31.79 13.86
C LEU A 262 19.74 -32.25 14.13
N ASN A 263 19.51 -32.89 15.28
CA ASN A 263 18.19 -33.36 15.68
C ASN A 263 17.18 -32.19 15.77
N GLY A 264 16.11 -32.23 14.96
CA GLY A 264 15.05 -31.22 14.94
C GLY A 264 15.11 -30.23 13.77
N THR A 265 16.27 -30.01 13.14
CA THR A 265 16.40 -29.06 12.00
C THR A 265 15.56 -29.49 10.80
N TYR A 266 15.45 -30.80 10.54
CA TYR A 266 14.60 -31.34 9.50
C TYR A 266 13.12 -30.98 9.68
N ARG A 267 12.57 -31.21 10.88
CA ARG A 267 11.16 -30.92 11.18
C ARG A 267 10.86 -29.43 11.11
N LEU A 268 11.75 -28.61 11.64
CA LEU A 268 11.65 -27.15 11.58
C LEU A 268 11.71 -26.65 10.12
N ALA A 269 12.66 -27.15 9.34
CA ALA A 269 12.82 -26.76 7.94
C ALA A 269 11.61 -27.18 7.08
N VAL A 270 11.07 -28.38 7.29
CA VAL A 270 9.85 -28.84 6.62
C VAL A 270 8.64 -28.00 7.02
N TRP A 271 8.49 -27.70 8.31
CA TRP A 271 7.38 -26.88 8.83
C TRP A 271 7.43 -25.45 8.27
N LEU A 272 8.61 -24.80 8.30
CA LEU A 272 8.81 -23.47 7.72
C LEU A 272 8.57 -23.46 6.21
N ARG A 273 9.11 -24.45 5.50
CA ARG A 273 8.89 -24.59 4.05
C ARG A 273 7.40 -24.69 3.71
N ASN A 274 6.65 -25.50 4.42
CA ASN A 274 5.22 -25.68 4.17
C ASN A 274 4.40 -24.40 4.48
N LYS A 275 4.86 -23.57 5.41
CA LYS A 275 4.21 -22.30 5.73
C LYS A 275 4.49 -21.17 4.72
N VAL A 276 5.69 -21.12 4.16
CA VAL A 276 6.11 -20.00 3.30
C VAL A 276 6.29 -20.40 1.83
N ALA A 277 6.12 -21.68 1.51
CA ALA A 277 6.27 -22.16 0.14
C ALA A 277 5.13 -21.66 -0.74
N GLY A 278 5.50 -21.30 -1.96
CA GLY A 278 4.55 -20.97 -3.02
C GLY A 278 4.23 -19.48 -3.17
N TYR A 279 4.70 -18.60 -2.27
CA TYR A 279 4.54 -17.16 -2.46
C TYR A 279 5.46 -16.63 -3.56
N SER A 280 4.91 -15.91 -4.51
CA SER A 280 5.67 -15.23 -5.56
C SER A 280 5.29 -13.75 -5.66
N HIS A 281 6.16 -12.97 -6.28
CA HIS A 281 5.83 -11.62 -6.71
C HIS A 281 5.31 -11.64 -8.14
N TYR A 282 4.47 -10.67 -8.45
CA TYR A 282 3.99 -10.42 -9.81
C TYR A 282 4.25 -8.97 -10.21
N GLY A 283 4.46 -8.75 -11.51
CA GLY A 283 4.67 -7.43 -12.11
C GLY A 283 6.12 -6.94 -12.01
N SER A 284 6.39 -5.81 -12.65
CA SER A 284 7.70 -5.18 -12.71
C SER A 284 8.09 -4.56 -11.39
N SER A 285 9.33 -4.78 -10.96
CA SER A 285 9.87 -4.19 -9.74
C SER A 285 10.64 -2.91 -10.03
N ILE A 286 10.31 -1.84 -9.33
CA ILE A 286 10.98 -0.55 -9.41
C ILE A 286 11.73 -0.32 -8.10
N TYR A 287 13.06 -0.42 -8.14
CA TYR A 287 13.89 -0.23 -6.97
C TYR A 287 14.40 1.20 -6.86
N LEU A 288 14.18 1.82 -5.71
CA LEU A 288 14.83 3.05 -5.29
C LEU A 288 16.09 2.67 -4.53
N SER A 289 17.25 3.22 -4.94
CA SER A 289 18.49 2.90 -4.24
C SER A 289 18.47 3.39 -2.79
N ASP A 290 19.39 2.84 -2.00
CA ASP A 290 19.70 3.32 -0.65
C ASP A 290 20.42 4.67 -0.75
N ALA A 291 19.69 5.70 -1.13
CA ALA A 291 20.18 7.07 -1.17
C ALA A 291 20.23 7.62 0.25
N ASN A 292 21.42 7.67 0.83
CA ASN A 292 21.64 8.25 2.17
C ASN A 292 21.91 9.75 2.13
N ASN A 293 22.24 10.26 0.96
CA ASN A 293 22.57 11.67 0.78
C ASN A 293 21.30 12.46 0.49
N THR A 294 20.79 13.15 1.49
CA THR A 294 19.69 14.12 1.34
C THR A 294 20.15 15.46 0.77
N LEU A 295 21.48 15.64 0.56
CA LEU A 295 22.02 16.86 -0.03
C LEU A 295 21.46 17.05 -1.44
N PRO A 296 21.10 18.29 -1.80
CA PRO A 296 20.58 18.59 -3.11
C PRO A 296 21.68 18.47 -4.18
N ASP A 297 21.24 18.20 -5.41
CA ASP A 297 22.07 18.31 -6.60
C ASP A 297 22.22 19.79 -7.06
N SER A 298 22.83 20.00 -8.21
CA SER A 298 23.04 21.36 -8.78
C SER A 298 21.73 22.10 -9.07
N ALA A 299 20.60 21.39 -9.18
CA ALA A 299 19.27 21.96 -9.37
C ALA A 299 18.51 22.16 -8.04
N GLY A 300 19.14 21.90 -6.90
CA GLY A 300 18.51 21.99 -5.58
C GLY A 300 17.57 20.82 -5.24
N ILE A 301 17.60 19.73 -6.02
CA ILE A 301 16.73 18.56 -5.81
C ILE A 301 17.43 17.59 -4.84
N PRO A 302 16.75 17.16 -3.75
CA PRO A 302 17.34 16.26 -2.76
C PRO A 302 17.61 14.85 -3.33
N TYR A 303 18.36 14.05 -2.59
CA TYR A 303 18.77 12.68 -2.97
C TYR A 303 19.59 12.66 -4.28
N SER A 304 20.68 13.43 -4.34
CA SER A 304 21.54 13.55 -5.53
C SER A 304 22.12 12.22 -6.03
N ASP A 305 22.27 11.22 -5.15
CA ASP A 305 22.79 9.87 -5.44
C ASP A 305 21.68 8.82 -5.72
N LEU A 306 20.40 9.24 -5.75
CA LEU A 306 19.27 8.33 -6.00
C LEU A 306 19.36 7.69 -7.38
N GLN A 307 19.31 6.36 -7.41
CA GLN A 307 19.13 5.58 -8.63
C GLN A 307 17.78 4.88 -8.59
N VAL A 308 17.04 4.97 -9.68
CA VAL A 308 15.79 4.24 -9.89
C VAL A 308 16.04 3.18 -10.96
N ARG A 309 15.84 1.91 -10.62
CA ARG A 309 16.09 0.78 -11.53
C ARG A 309 14.84 -0.08 -11.66
N GLN A 310 14.48 -0.39 -12.90
CA GLN A 310 13.41 -1.34 -13.21
C GLN A 310 14.02 -2.74 -13.32
N ASP A 311 13.37 -3.71 -12.67
CA ASP A 311 13.69 -5.14 -12.65
C ASP A 311 15.21 -5.44 -12.48
N PRO A 312 15.86 -4.87 -11.44
CA PRO A 312 17.28 -5.07 -11.26
C PRO A 312 17.60 -6.53 -10.95
N GLU A 313 18.79 -6.95 -11.38
CA GLU A 313 19.30 -8.30 -11.16
C GLU A 313 19.37 -8.66 -9.68
N PHE A 314 19.25 -9.95 -9.38
CA PHE A 314 19.32 -10.47 -8.03
C PHE A 314 20.60 -10.06 -7.29
N ILE A 315 21.75 -10.10 -7.97
CA ILE A 315 23.05 -9.72 -7.39
C ILE A 315 23.04 -8.25 -6.95
N TRP A 316 22.49 -7.36 -7.77
CA TRP A 316 22.37 -5.94 -7.42
C TRP A 316 21.49 -5.74 -6.18
N ARG A 317 20.31 -6.40 -6.15
CA ARG A 317 19.39 -6.34 -4.99
C ARG A 317 20.02 -6.86 -3.71
N SER A 318 20.79 -7.95 -3.81
CA SER A 318 21.50 -8.56 -2.68
C SER A 318 22.60 -7.63 -2.15
N ARG A 319 23.37 -7.01 -3.04
CA ARG A 319 24.42 -6.02 -2.67
C ARG A 319 23.79 -4.79 -1.98
N LEU A 320 22.66 -4.29 -2.49
CA LEU A 320 21.95 -3.18 -1.87
C LEU A 320 21.53 -3.53 -0.43
N THR A 321 20.94 -4.70 -0.24
CA THR A 321 20.53 -5.19 1.09
C THR A 321 21.71 -5.35 2.04
N LEU A 322 22.78 -6.01 1.58
CA LEU A 322 23.97 -6.21 2.40
C LEU A 322 24.58 -4.87 2.82
N ARG A 323 24.71 -3.93 1.88
CA ARG A 323 25.20 -2.58 2.17
C ARG A 323 24.35 -1.88 3.24
N ARG A 324 23.03 -2.01 3.14
CA ARG A 324 22.09 -1.40 4.08
C ARG A 324 22.20 -2.02 5.47
N LEU A 325 22.27 -3.35 5.55
CA LEU A 325 22.49 -4.08 6.79
C LEU A 325 23.81 -3.73 7.47
N LEU A 326 24.90 -3.63 6.69
CA LEU A 326 26.23 -3.27 7.23
C LEU A 326 26.27 -1.82 7.75
N ARG A 327 25.49 -0.89 7.17
CA ARG A 327 25.49 0.52 7.57
C ARG A 327 24.57 0.82 8.74
N GLY A 328 23.41 0.18 8.85
CA GLY A 328 22.39 0.54 9.82
C GLY A 328 21.68 -0.65 10.49
N GLY A 329 22.17 -1.87 10.27
CA GLY A 329 21.58 -3.08 10.82
C GLY A 329 20.16 -3.35 10.31
N PHE A 330 19.46 -4.23 11.01
CA PHE A 330 18.08 -4.60 10.64
C PHE A 330 17.10 -3.42 10.76
N ARG A 331 17.34 -2.53 11.73
CA ARG A 331 16.50 -1.33 11.92
C ARG A 331 16.44 -0.46 10.64
N ALA A 332 17.57 -0.28 9.98
CA ALA A 332 17.59 0.48 8.74
C ALA A 332 16.73 -0.13 7.62
N CYS A 333 16.61 -1.47 7.57
CA CYS A 333 15.72 -2.15 6.63
C CYS A 333 14.23 -1.99 6.99
N VAL A 334 13.92 -1.76 8.27
CA VAL A 334 12.57 -1.40 8.73
C VAL A 334 12.28 0.06 8.42
N ASP A 335 13.25 0.96 8.65
CA ASP A 335 13.12 2.39 8.35
C ASP A 335 12.93 2.64 6.84
N ASP A 336 13.46 1.77 5.98
CA ASP A 336 13.24 1.82 4.52
C ASP A 336 11.78 1.58 4.13
N HIS A 337 10.94 1.07 5.04
CA HIS A 337 9.51 0.84 4.81
C HIS A 337 8.65 2.10 4.93
N ASP A 338 9.18 3.22 5.39
CA ASP A 338 8.41 4.44 5.59
C ASP A 338 7.91 5.04 4.27
N ILE A 339 6.59 5.19 4.12
CA ILE A 339 5.92 5.72 2.91
C ILE A 339 6.32 7.16 2.60
N SER A 340 6.65 7.96 3.63
CA SER A 340 7.11 9.33 3.42
C SER A 340 8.44 9.35 2.66
N THR A 341 9.35 8.43 2.97
CA THR A 341 10.63 8.26 2.28
C THR A 341 10.44 7.78 0.83
N TYR A 342 9.52 6.85 0.58
CA TYR A 342 9.13 6.46 -0.77
C TYR A 342 8.66 7.68 -1.58
N THR A 343 7.75 8.46 -1.02
CA THR A 343 7.15 9.61 -1.68
C THR A 343 8.19 10.69 -1.99
N GLN A 344 9.08 11.01 -1.04
CA GLN A 344 10.14 12.01 -1.22
C GLN A 344 11.14 11.60 -2.31
N LYS A 345 11.59 10.35 -2.33
CA LYS A 345 12.51 9.84 -3.36
C LYS A 345 11.86 9.83 -4.75
N LEU A 346 10.60 9.42 -4.84
CA LEU A 346 9.86 9.44 -6.11
C LEU A 346 9.61 10.87 -6.58
N TYR A 347 9.32 11.79 -5.68
CA TYR A 347 9.19 13.22 -5.99
C TYR A 347 10.48 13.79 -6.57
N ALA A 348 11.62 13.58 -5.89
CA ALA A 348 12.92 14.04 -6.37
C ALA A 348 13.25 13.47 -7.77
N ASN A 349 12.94 12.19 -8.00
CA ASN A 349 13.12 11.57 -9.30
C ASN A 349 12.17 12.14 -10.38
N ALA A 350 10.92 12.43 -10.02
CA ALA A 350 9.95 13.05 -10.93
C ALA A 350 10.40 14.48 -11.32
N GLN A 351 10.91 15.27 -10.37
CA GLN A 351 11.47 16.60 -10.65
C GLN A 351 12.64 16.53 -11.64
N ARG A 352 13.64 15.64 -11.44
CA ARG A 352 14.80 15.49 -12.35
C ARG A 352 14.41 15.09 -13.77
N ARG A 353 13.28 14.42 -13.94
CA ARG A 353 12.83 13.92 -15.26
C ARG A 353 11.93 14.89 -15.99
N HIS A 354 11.42 15.92 -15.33
CA HIS A 354 10.43 16.87 -15.89
C HIS A 354 10.81 18.35 -15.64
N GLY A 355 11.93 18.62 -14.99
CA GLY A 355 12.63 19.89 -14.99
C GLY A 355 13.65 19.87 -16.08
#